data_83e010507871b533b1c1f5e7cca55d7f
#
_entry.id   83e010507871b533b1c1f5e7cca55d7f
#
_cell.length_a   1.000
_cell.length_b   1.000
_cell.length_c   1.000
_cell.angle_alpha   90.00
_cell.angle_beta   90.00
_cell.angle_gamma   90.00
#
_symmetry.space_group_name_H-M   'P 1'
#
loop_
_entity.id
_entity.type
_entity.pdbx_description
1 polymer ?
#
loop_
_entity_poly.entity_id
_entity_poly.type
_entity_poly.pdbx_seq_one_letter_code
_entity_poly.pdbx_strand_id
1 'polypeptide(L)'
;KKVVHENLKKSFPDLSQKEYLSLTKNFYKHLADILLEGLKGYSMSEYSLKKRFVYKNPEILDSHYNRGEHIMLMPAHYGNWEWAVLSLPLPLKHQIIGVYKPLRAALIEGFVGKRRSRFGLILNPISKTREAMNNPPKTPTAYIMMSDQHPSSRKKAQWVKFLGRDTACLHGADHYARKFDYPVYYMHIERVRRGFYEVVFSPLELNAAATSPSSIT
;
A
#
# COMPACT_ATOMS: atom_id res chain seq x y z
N LYS A 1 21.61 -8.16 -6.06
CA LYS A 1 21.84 -9.53 -5.49
C LYS A 1 22.22 -9.47 -4.02
N LYS A 2 23.30 -8.76 -3.62
CA LYS A 2 23.84 -8.72 -2.24
C LYS A 2 22.79 -8.43 -1.19
N VAL A 3 21.99 -7.36 -1.34
CA VAL A 3 20.93 -6.96 -0.39
C VAL A 3 19.90 -8.07 -0.16
N VAL A 4 19.42 -8.72 -1.25
CA VAL A 4 18.44 -9.82 -1.14
C VAL A 4 19.03 -10.99 -0.36
N HIS A 5 20.29 -11.37 -0.67
CA HIS A 5 20.98 -12.44 0.04
C HIS A 5 21.14 -12.16 1.52
N GLU A 6 21.60 -10.95 1.88
CA GLU A 6 21.77 -10.55 3.26
C GLU A 6 20.45 -10.53 4.04
N ASN A 7 19.38 -10.02 3.41
CA ASN A 7 18.05 -9.98 4.04
C ASN A 7 17.50 -11.38 4.24
N LEU A 8 17.54 -12.26 3.24
CA LEU A 8 17.05 -13.63 3.37
C LEU A 8 17.80 -14.42 4.46
N LYS A 9 19.14 -14.34 4.49
CA LYS A 9 19.94 -15.02 5.53
C LYS A 9 19.63 -14.53 6.92
N LYS A 10 19.40 -13.22 7.09
CA LYS A 10 19.09 -12.63 8.39
C LYS A 10 17.66 -12.89 8.85
N SER A 11 16.71 -12.99 7.92
CA SER A 11 15.30 -13.22 8.23
C SER A 11 14.96 -14.70 8.40
N PHE A 12 15.73 -15.58 7.78
CA PHE A 12 15.52 -17.03 7.79
C PHE A 12 16.87 -17.75 8.00
N PRO A 13 17.44 -17.67 9.20
CA PRO A 13 18.78 -18.21 9.48
C PRO A 13 18.87 -19.73 9.37
N ASP A 14 17.76 -20.44 9.60
CA ASP A 14 17.71 -21.91 9.67
C ASP A 14 17.46 -22.60 8.32
N LEU A 15 17.34 -21.83 7.22
CA LEU A 15 17.15 -22.41 5.89
C LEU A 15 18.40 -23.18 5.42
N SER A 16 18.17 -24.38 4.90
CA SER A 16 19.18 -25.13 4.16
C SER A 16 19.61 -24.38 2.90
N GLN A 17 20.80 -24.67 2.39
CA GLN A 17 21.31 -24.06 1.15
C GLN A 17 20.35 -24.25 -0.05
N LYS A 18 19.69 -25.40 -0.14
CA LYS A 18 18.72 -25.70 -1.21
C LYS A 18 17.48 -24.83 -1.13
N GLU A 19 16.91 -24.69 0.07
CA GLU A 19 15.74 -23.85 0.32
C GLU A 19 16.06 -22.38 0.07
N TYR A 20 17.21 -21.93 0.54
CA TYR A 20 17.69 -20.56 0.33
C TYR A 20 17.82 -20.22 -1.16
N LEU A 21 18.42 -21.10 -1.98
CA LEU A 21 18.54 -20.91 -3.43
C LEU A 21 17.17 -20.92 -4.10
N SER A 22 16.27 -21.80 -3.69
CA SER A 22 14.89 -21.87 -4.18
C SER A 22 14.12 -20.58 -3.88
N LEU A 23 14.18 -20.11 -2.64
CA LEU A 23 13.53 -18.87 -2.20
C LEU A 23 14.07 -17.64 -2.96
N THR A 24 15.40 -17.57 -3.13
CA THR A 24 16.05 -16.52 -3.91
C THR A 24 15.56 -16.50 -5.36
N LYS A 25 15.48 -17.67 -6.01
CA LYS A 25 14.97 -17.80 -7.38
C LYS A 25 13.52 -17.35 -7.50
N ASN A 26 12.68 -17.80 -6.56
CA ASN A 26 11.26 -17.45 -6.54
C ASN A 26 11.05 -15.96 -6.30
N PHE A 27 11.84 -15.34 -5.42
CA PHE A 27 11.82 -13.90 -5.20
C PHE A 27 12.10 -13.12 -6.50
N TYR A 28 13.17 -13.44 -7.23
CA TYR A 28 13.50 -12.74 -8.48
C TYR A 28 12.47 -12.99 -9.58
N LYS A 29 11.91 -14.20 -9.65
CA LYS A 29 10.81 -14.52 -10.59
C LYS A 29 9.58 -13.67 -10.28
N HIS A 30 9.20 -13.58 -9.00
CA HIS A 30 8.07 -12.78 -8.56
C HIS A 30 8.32 -11.28 -8.82
N LEU A 31 9.49 -10.78 -8.50
CA LEU A 31 9.87 -9.38 -8.75
C LEU A 31 9.79 -9.04 -10.25
N ALA A 32 10.28 -9.91 -11.12
CA ALA A 32 10.18 -9.72 -12.57
C ALA A 32 8.72 -9.68 -13.04
N ASP A 33 7.86 -10.58 -12.50
CA ASP A 33 6.44 -10.57 -12.80
C ASP A 33 5.79 -9.24 -12.41
N ILE A 34 6.02 -8.75 -11.18
CA ILE A 34 5.45 -7.47 -10.69
C ILE A 34 5.89 -6.29 -11.55
N LEU A 35 7.17 -6.22 -11.94
CA LEU A 35 7.68 -5.14 -12.79
C LEU A 35 7.01 -5.16 -14.18
N LEU A 36 6.89 -6.33 -14.81
CA LEU A 36 6.23 -6.48 -16.12
C LEU A 36 4.73 -6.18 -16.03
N GLU A 37 4.07 -6.64 -14.99
CA GLU A 37 2.67 -6.37 -14.74
C GLU A 37 2.42 -4.88 -14.46
N GLY A 38 3.30 -4.22 -13.70
CA GLY A 38 3.24 -2.77 -13.48
C GLY A 38 3.26 -1.98 -14.79
N LEU A 39 4.20 -2.31 -15.69
CA LEU A 39 4.25 -1.71 -17.03
C LEU A 39 2.99 -1.99 -17.85
N LYS A 40 2.50 -3.24 -17.83
CA LYS A 40 1.25 -3.62 -18.49
C LYS A 40 0.06 -2.84 -17.94
N GLY A 41 0.03 -2.59 -16.63
CA GLY A 41 -0.99 -1.82 -15.96
C GLY A 41 -1.25 -0.48 -16.64
N TYR A 42 -0.23 0.18 -17.17
CA TYR A 42 -0.36 1.50 -17.81
C TYR A 42 -1.19 1.50 -19.11
N SER A 43 -1.38 0.36 -19.76
CA SER A 43 -2.15 0.22 -21.01
C SER A 43 -3.42 -0.63 -20.86
N MET A 44 -3.65 -1.27 -19.72
CA MET A 44 -4.81 -2.13 -19.51
C MET A 44 -6.12 -1.34 -19.55
N SER A 45 -7.14 -1.91 -20.20
CA SER A 45 -8.51 -1.40 -20.10
C SER A 45 -9.09 -1.67 -18.70
N GLU A 46 -10.08 -0.88 -18.31
CA GLU A 46 -10.83 -1.08 -17.06
C GLU A 46 -11.38 -2.52 -16.96
N TYR A 47 -11.99 -3.02 -18.03
CA TYR A 47 -12.50 -4.39 -18.10
C TYR A 47 -11.41 -5.44 -17.81
N SER A 48 -10.25 -5.30 -18.46
CA SER A 48 -9.13 -6.24 -18.26
C SER A 48 -8.59 -6.18 -16.82
N LEU A 49 -8.56 -4.98 -16.23
CA LEU A 49 -8.09 -4.76 -14.87
C LEU A 49 -9.07 -5.37 -13.85
N LYS A 50 -10.38 -5.08 -13.96
CA LYS A 50 -11.43 -5.65 -13.10
C LYS A 50 -11.45 -7.19 -13.14
N LYS A 51 -11.21 -7.80 -14.31
CA LYS A 51 -11.11 -9.26 -14.46
C LYS A 51 -9.93 -9.88 -13.75
N ARG A 52 -8.82 -9.14 -13.59
CA ARG A 52 -7.54 -9.64 -13.07
C ARG A 52 -7.24 -9.22 -11.64
N PHE A 53 -7.89 -8.16 -11.19
CA PHE A 53 -7.72 -7.59 -9.86
C PHE A 53 -9.09 -7.40 -9.22
N VAL A 54 -9.50 -8.37 -8.40
CA VAL A 54 -10.86 -8.50 -7.89
C VAL A 54 -10.91 -8.09 -6.43
N TYR A 55 -11.77 -7.14 -6.10
CA TYR A 55 -12.09 -6.75 -4.73
C TYR A 55 -13.24 -7.60 -4.22
N LYS A 56 -13.03 -8.33 -3.11
CA LYS A 56 -13.97 -9.35 -2.61
C LYS A 56 -15.08 -8.79 -1.75
N ASN A 57 -14.79 -7.74 -0.99
CA ASN A 57 -15.70 -7.16 0.01
C ASN A 57 -15.64 -5.62 0.07
N PRO A 58 -15.67 -4.90 -1.07
CA PRO A 58 -15.58 -3.44 -1.05
C PRO A 58 -16.76 -2.76 -0.35
N GLU A 59 -17.91 -3.44 -0.29
CA GLU A 59 -19.15 -2.97 0.34
C GLU A 59 -19.03 -2.73 1.85
N ILE A 60 -18.07 -3.35 2.54
CA ILE A 60 -17.87 -3.10 3.99
C ILE A 60 -17.50 -1.63 4.26
N LEU A 61 -17.01 -0.92 3.27
CA LEU A 61 -16.64 0.49 3.37
C LEU A 61 -17.83 1.43 3.11
N ASP A 62 -18.94 0.92 2.55
CA ASP A 62 -20.11 1.72 2.16
C ASP A 62 -20.79 2.41 3.36
N SER A 63 -20.79 1.78 4.52
CA SER A 63 -21.35 2.35 5.73
C SER A 63 -20.64 3.65 6.14
N HIS A 64 -19.31 3.71 6.00
CA HIS A 64 -18.51 4.90 6.26
C HIS A 64 -18.81 6.00 5.25
N TYR A 65 -18.87 5.64 3.96
CA TYR A 65 -19.25 6.59 2.90
C TYR A 65 -20.62 7.22 3.18
N ASN A 66 -21.62 6.41 3.53
CA ASN A 66 -22.99 6.87 3.78
C ASN A 66 -23.10 7.79 5.00
N ARG A 67 -22.19 7.64 6.00
CA ARG A 67 -22.08 8.54 7.16
C ARG A 67 -21.24 9.79 6.90
N GLY A 68 -20.66 9.93 5.69
CA GLY A 68 -19.79 11.06 5.36
C GLY A 68 -18.38 10.95 5.94
N GLU A 69 -17.97 9.77 6.38
CA GLU A 69 -16.69 9.55 7.06
C GLU A 69 -15.54 9.37 6.07
N HIS A 70 -14.40 9.95 6.41
CA HIS A 70 -13.12 9.63 5.77
C HIS A 70 -12.55 8.36 6.39
N ILE A 71 -11.80 7.60 5.60
CA ILE A 71 -11.16 6.34 6.05
C ILE A 71 -9.68 6.30 5.66
N MET A 72 -8.92 5.47 6.36
CA MET A 72 -7.53 5.17 6.03
C MET A 72 -7.42 3.75 5.46
N LEU A 73 -6.83 3.61 4.27
CA LEU A 73 -6.51 2.32 3.68
C LEU A 73 -5.00 2.09 3.76
N MET A 74 -4.61 0.97 4.34
CA MET A 74 -3.21 0.59 4.54
C MET A 74 -2.87 -0.69 3.75
N PRO A 75 -2.52 -0.58 2.47
CA PRO A 75 -1.86 -1.68 1.76
C PRO A 75 -0.37 -1.74 2.12
N ALA A 76 0.26 -2.87 1.83
CA ALA A 76 1.71 -3.01 1.83
C ALA A 76 2.24 -3.07 0.38
N HIS A 77 3.56 -2.85 0.19
CA HIS A 77 4.24 -3.09 -1.09
C HIS A 77 4.39 -4.61 -1.35
N TYR A 78 3.28 -5.32 -1.23
CA TYR A 78 3.11 -6.75 -1.39
C TYR A 78 2.13 -7.07 -2.52
N GLY A 79 2.32 -8.19 -3.20
CA GLY A 79 1.52 -8.52 -4.37
C GLY A 79 1.69 -7.48 -5.49
N ASN A 80 0.62 -7.16 -6.22
CA ASN A 80 0.65 -6.15 -7.26
C ASN A 80 0.02 -4.83 -6.77
N TRP A 81 0.72 -4.11 -5.89
CA TRP A 81 0.28 -2.82 -5.35
C TRP A 81 0.08 -1.74 -6.43
N GLU A 82 0.79 -1.81 -7.58
CA GLU A 82 0.57 -0.86 -8.69
C GLU A 82 -0.82 -1.02 -9.30
N TRP A 83 -1.29 -2.27 -9.47
CA TRP A 83 -2.66 -2.49 -9.94
C TRP A 83 -3.69 -2.16 -8.86
N ALA A 84 -3.36 -2.36 -7.58
CA ALA A 84 -4.21 -1.95 -6.47
C ALA A 84 -4.46 -0.44 -6.50
N VAL A 85 -3.38 0.35 -6.53
CA VAL A 85 -3.45 1.82 -6.58
C VAL A 85 -4.22 2.29 -7.82
N LEU A 86 -3.97 1.66 -8.98
CA LEU A 86 -4.63 2.00 -10.24
C LEU A 86 -6.13 1.70 -10.23
N SER A 87 -6.55 0.56 -9.65
CA SER A 87 -7.93 0.04 -9.75
C SER A 87 -8.83 0.39 -8.58
N LEU A 88 -8.28 0.83 -7.47
CA LEU A 88 -9.04 1.09 -6.23
C LEU A 88 -10.21 2.08 -6.42
N PRO A 89 -10.12 3.13 -7.26
CA PRO A 89 -11.27 4.01 -7.50
C PRO A 89 -12.46 3.34 -8.21
N LEU A 90 -12.29 2.15 -8.79
CA LEU A 90 -13.34 1.50 -9.58
C LEU A 90 -14.45 0.86 -8.73
N PRO A 91 -14.15 0.17 -7.59
CA PRO A 91 -15.17 -0.43 -6.75
C PRO A 91 -15.66 0.46 -5.60
N LEU A 92 -14.93 1.52 -5.22
CA LEU A 92 -15.23 2.31 -4.02
C LEU A 92 -16.03 3.57 -4.34
N LYS A 93 -16.96 3.93 -3.45
CA LYS A 93 -17.71 5.18 -3.52
C LYS A 93 -16.90 6.38 -3.05
N HIS A 94 -15.96 6.16 -2.12
CA HIS A 94 -15.06 7.19 -1.61
C HIS A 94 -14.19 7.78 -2.73
N GLN A 95 -13.93 9.07 -2.63
CA GLN A 95 -12.81 9.66 -3.38
C GLN A 95 -11.50 9.05 -2.88
N ILE A 96 -10.60 8.70 -3.79
CA ILE A 96 -9.36 8.02 -3.43
C ILE A 96 -8.18 8.99 -3.53
N ILE A 97 -7.47 9.20 -2.42
CA ILE A 97 -6.25 10.00 -2.36
C ILE A 97 -5.08 9.10 -1.99
N GLY A 98 -4.13 8.94 -2.90
CA GLY A 98 -2.90 8.17 -2.66
C GLY A 98 -1.72 9.08 -2.31
N VAL A 99 -1.13 8.88 -1.12
CA VAL A 99 0.10 9.59 -0.72
C VAL A 99 1.29 8.92 -1.37
N TYR A 100 2.12 9.69 -2.07
CA TYR A 100 3.26 9.18 -2.79
C TYR A 100 4.48 10.11 -2.74
N LYS A 101 5.65 9.56 -3.05
CA LYS A 101 6.88 10.33 -3.21
C LYS A 101 7.10 10.60 -4.71
N PRO A 102 7.09 11.88 -5.15
CA PRO A 102 7.32 12.24 -6.56
C PRO A 102 8.66 11.73 -7.08
N LEU A 103 8.70 11.35 -8.34
CA LEU A 103 9.92 10.95 -9.03
C LEU A 103 10.76 12.19 -9.38
N ARG A 104 12.09 12.05 -9.39
CA ARG A 104 12.99 13.18 -9.70
C ARG A 104 12.91 13.61 -11.17
N ALA A 105 12.65 12.67 -12.08
CA ALA A 105 12.57 12.94 -13.52
C ALA A 105 11.16 13.43 -13.88
N ALA A 106 10.99 14.72 -14.14
CA ALA A 106 9.69 15.35 -14.37
C ALA A 106 8.86 14.72 -15.50
N LEU A 107 9.48 14.33 -16.61
CA LEU A 107 8.81 13.67 -17.73
C LEU A 107 8.22 12.31 -17.32
N ILE A 108 9.01 11.52 -16.57
CA ILE A 108 8.56 10.21 -16.06
C ILE A 108 7.47 10.41 -15.01
N GLU A 109 7.63 11.37 -14.12
CA GLU A 109 6.63 11.73 -13.11
C GLU A 109 5.28 12.09 -13.75
N GLY A 110 5.29 12.95 -14.76
CA GLY A 110 4.06 13.34 -15.49
C GLY A 110 3.40 12.15 -16.19
N PHE A 111 4.17 11.29 -16.82
CA PHE A 111 3.65 10.08 -17.48
C PHE A 111 3.04 9.10 -16.46
N VAL A 112 3.80 8.74 -15.42
CA VAL A 112 3.36 7.79 -14.39
C VAL A 112 2.15 8.33 -13.63
N GLY A 113 2.20 9.60 -13.24
CA GLY A 113 1.08 10.27 -12.56
C GLY A 113 -0.20 10.22 -13.37
N LYS A 114 -0.16 10.62 -14.66
CA LYS A 114 -1.32 10.54 -15.57
C LYS A 114 -1.87 9.11 -15.69
N ARG A 115 -0.99 8.11 -15.73
CA ARG A 115 -1.41 6.70 -15.83
C ARG A 115 -2.04 6.18 -14.54
N ARG A 116 -1.49 6.52 -13.38
CA ARG A 116 -2.05 6.14 -12.07
C ARG A 116 -3.41 6.79 -11.80
N SER A 117 -3.59 8.04 -12.25
CA SER A 117 -4.82 8.80 -12.00
C SER A 117 -5.96 8.54 -13.00
N ARG A 118 -5.75 7.73 -14.02
CA ARG A 118 -6.69 7.59 -15.14
C ARG A 118 -8.07 7.00 -14.78
N PHE A 119 -8.20 6.35 -13.64
CA PHE A 119 -9.46 5.81 -13.12
C PHE A 119 -9.98 6.57 -11.90
N GLY A 120 -9.46 7.78 -11.64
CA GLY A 120 -9.99 8.65 -10.58
C GLY A 120 -9.14 8.74 -9.32
N LEU A 121 -7.94 8.09 -9.27
CA LEU A 121 -7.02 8.28 -8.16
C LEU A 121 -6.47 9.72 -8.17
N ILE A 122 -6.51 10.37 -7.02
CA ILE A 122 -5.86 11.66 -6.78
C ILE A 122 -4.50 11.39 -6.12
N LEU A 123 -3.43 11.85 -6.76
CA LEU A 123 -2.08 11.71 -6.24
C LEU A 123 -1.72 12.90 -5.35
N ASN A 124 -1.39 12.63 -4.09
CA ASN A 124 -0.96 13.65 -3.14
C ASN A 124 0.53 13.47 -2.79
N PRO A 125 1.40 14.42 -3.17
CA PRO A 125 2.81 14.37 -2.78
C PRO A 125 2.98 14.30 -1.26
N ILE A 126 3.92 13.48 -0.78
CA ILE A 126 4.17 13.30 0.66
C ILE A 126 4.44 14.63 1.38
N SER A 127 5.06 15.61 0.71
CA SER A 127 5.30 16.94 1.24
C SER A 127 4.02 17.74 1.52
N LYS A 128 2.91 17.43 0.86
CA LYS A 128 1.59 18.06 1.02
C LYS A 128 0.62 17.26 1.89
N THR A 129 1.04 16.13 2.44
CA THR A 129 0.15 15.27 3.24
C THR A 129 -0.43 15.99 4.44
N ARG A 130 0.37 16.77 5.15
CA ARG A 130 -0.10 17.53 6.31
C ARG A 130 -1.20 18.56 5.94
N GLU A 131 -1.05 19.22 4.81
CA GLU A 131 -2.03 20.17 4.30
C GLU A 131 -3.33 19.46 3.91
N ALA A 132 -3.23 18.39 3.12
CA ALA A 132 -4.38 17.60 2.68
C ALA A 132 -5.16 16.98 3.84
N MET A 133 -4.48 16.53 4.89
CA MET A 133 -5.12 15.94 6.07
C MET A 133 -5.78 16.98 6.99
N ASN A 134 -5.21 18.19 7.09
CA ASN A 134 -5.82 19.26 7.90
C ASN A 134 -6.97 19.99 7.18
N ASN A 135 -7.04 19.87 5.85
CA ASN A 135 -8.09 20.46 5.01
C ASN A 135 -8.72 19.35 4.13
N PRO A 136 -9.44 18.39 4.73
CA PRO A 136 -9.99 17.28 3.98
C PRO A 136 -11.05 17.75 2.98
N PRO A 137 -11.24 17.05 1.85
CA PRO A 137 -12.33 17.33 0.93
C PRO A 137 -13.69 17.17 1.61
N LYS A 138 -14.72 17.84 1.07
CA LYS A 138 -16.11 17.63 1.53
C LYS A 138 -16.64 16.22 1.20
N THR A 139 -16.14 15.63 0.14
CA THR A 139 -16.50 14.26 -0.28
C THR A 139 -15.81 13.24 0.61
N PRO A 140 -16.52 12.21 1.12
CA PRO A 140 -15.92 11.13 1.87
C PRO A 140 -14.72 10.54 1.10
N THR A 141 -13.58 10.48 1.77
CA THR A 141 -12.30 10.18 1.12
C THR A 141 -11.61 8.99 1.79
N ALA A 142 -11.10 8.07 0.98
CA ALA A 142 -10.21 7.01 1.42
C ALA A 142 -8.77 7.40 1.12
N TYR A 143 -7.98 7.58 2.17
CA TYR A 143 -6.55 7.91 2.07
C TYR A 143 -5.72 6.64 2.04
N ILE A 144 -4.92 6.46 0.99
CA ILE A 144 -3.98 5.33 0.88
C ILE A 144 -2.63 5.76 1.44
N MET A 145 -2.17 5.08 2.49
CA MET A 145 -0.84 5.30 3.08
C MET A 145 -0.17 3.96 3.37
N MET A 146 1.00 3.74 2.77
CA MET A 146 1.83 2.55 3.00
C MET A 146 2.90 2.86 4.03
N SER A 147 3.07 1.99 5.03
CA SER A 147 4.02 2.19 6.14
C SER A 147 5.23 1.26 6.10
N ASP A 148 5.27 0.30 5.19
CA ASP A 148 6.25 -0.78 5.12
C ASP A 148 7.59 -0.43 4.43
N GLN A 149 7.82 0.85 4.14
CA GLN A 149 9.11 1.33 3.63
C GLN A 149 9.95 2.01 4.71
N HIS A 150 11.28 1.93 4.51
CA HIS A 150 12.23 2.57 5.39
C HIS A 150 12.09 4.11 5.34
N PRO A 151 11.92 4.77 6.49
CA PRO A 151 11.83 6.24 6.55
C PRO A 151 13.16 6.91 6.20
N SER A 152 13.10 8.10 5.63
CA SER A 152 14.29 8.90 5.30
C SER A 152 15.05 9.37 6.55
N SER A 153 14.37 9.46 7.70
CA SER A 153 14.96 9.82 9.00
C SER A 153 14.63 8.77 10.05
N ARG A 154 15.65 8.13 10.61
CA ARG A 154 15.49 7.15 11.70
C ARG A 154 15.02 7.78 13.01
N LYS A 155 15.24 9.08 13.22
CA LYS A 155 14.79 9.79 14.43
C LYS A 155 13.27 9.86 14.57
N LYS A 156 12.54 9.76 13.44
CA LYS A 156 11.06 9.78 13.39
C LYS A 156 10.50 8.44 12.93
N ALA A 157 11.28 7.36 13.00
CA ALA A 157 10.84 6.05 12.60
C ALA A 157 10.04 5.38 13.71
N GLN A 158 9.01 4.64 13.31
CA GLN A 158 8.40 3.63 14.15
C GLN A 158 9.24 2.37 14.07
N TRP A 159 9.62 1.80 15.22
CA TRP A 159 10.41 0.59 15.27
C TRP A 159 9.53 -0.60 15.63
N VAL A 160 9.56 -1.63 14.80
CA VAL A 160 8.81 -2.87 15.00
C VAL A 160 9.72 -4.09 14.84
N LYS A 161 9.37 -5.20 15.48
CA LYS A 161 9.98 -6.50 15.22
C LYS A 161 9.36 -7.12 13.98
N PHE A 162 10.11 -7.23 12.89
CA PHE A 162 9.68 -7.88 11.67
C PHE A 162 10.69 -8.95 11.23
N LEU A 163 10.24 -10.18 11.08
CA LEU A 163 11.09 -11.35 10.76
C LEU A 163 12.33 -11.45 11.67
N GLY A 164 12.10 -11.32 12.98
CA GLY A 164 13.17 -11.40 14.01
C GLY A 164 14.12 -10.20 14.09
N ARG A 165 13.85 -9.10 13.35
CA ARG A 165 14.74 -7.94 13.24
C ARG A 165 14.04 -6.64 13.62
N ASP A 166 14.77 -5.73 14.26
CA ASP A 166 14.30 -4.36 14.46
C ASP A 166 14.24 -3.66 13.10
N THR A 167 13.03 -3.26 12.74
CA THR A 167 12.73 -2.69 11.43
C THR A 167 12.11 -1.31 11.60
N ALA A 168 12.69 -0.33 10.93
CA ALA A 168 12.18 1.03 10.93
C ALA A 168 11.07 1.20 9.89
N CYS A 169 9.90 1.63 10.32
CA CYS A 169 8.71 1.85 9.49
C CYS A 169 8.29 3.31 9.49
N LEU A 170 7.50 3.70 8.49
CA LEU A 170 6.86 5.01 8.43
C LEU A 170 5.68 5.05 9.42
N HIS A 171 5.57 6.14 10.20
CA HIS A 171 4.51 6.32 11.21
C HIS A 171 3.34 7.21 10.73
N GLY A 172 3.37 7.65 9.47
CA GLY A 172 2.40 8.63 8.96
C GLY A 172 0.96 8.16 9.02
N ALA A 173 0.69 6.92 8.65
CA ALA A 173 -0.66 6.35 8.67
C ALA A 173 -1.22 6.29 10.08
N ASP A 174 -0.49 5.74 11.05
CA ASP A 174 -0.87 5.69 12.46
C ASP A 174 -1.13 7.09 13.03
N HIS A 175 -0.19 8.02 12.78
CA HIS A 175 -0.31 9.40 13.25
C HIS A 175 -1.60 10.09 12.78
N TYR A 176 -1.91 10.00 11.49
CA TYR A 176 -3.08 10.68 10.94
C TYR A 176 -4.40 9.96 11.27
N ALA A 177 -4.41 8.63 11.29
CA ALA A 177 -5.59 7.86 11.68
C ALA A 177 -6.03 8.20 13.10
N ARG A 178 -5.09 8.22 14.06
CA ARG A 178 -5.38 8.62 15.45
C ARG A 178 -5.76 10.08 15.60
N LYS A 179 -5.04 10.97 14.91
CA LYS A 179 -5.29 12.41 15.02
C LYS A 179 -6.68 12.82 14.55
N PHE A 180 -7.21 12.17 13.53
CA PHE A 180 -8.48 12.50 12.91
C PHE A 180 -9.58 11.46 13.18
N ASP A 181 -9.28 10.45 14.00
CA ASP A 181 -10.19 9.33 14.34
C ASP A 181 -10.74 8.63 13.08
N TYR A 182 -9.87 8.41 12.08
CA TYR A 182 -10.27 7.75 10.84
C TYR A 182 -10.31 6.24 11.04
N PRO A 183 -11.41 5.56 10.66
CA PRO A 183 -11.45 4.11 10.57
C PRO A 183 -10.33 3.60 9.64
N VAL A 184 -9.62 2.58 10.09
CA VAL A 184 -8.47 2.02 9.37
C VAL A 184 -8.79 0.65 8.83
N TYR A 185 -8.45 0.41 7.58
CA TYR A 185 -8.59 -0.89 6.93
C TYR A 185 -7.27 -1.34 6.32
N TYR A 186 -6.87 -2.55 6.65
CA TYR A 186 -5.79 -3.21 5.94
C TYR A 186 -6.29 -3.74 4.59
N MET A 187 -5.50 -3.52 3.54
CA MET A 187 -5.75 -4.08 2.22
C MET A 187 -4.86 -5.30 2.00
N HIS A 188 -5.40 -6.47 2.20
CA HIS A 188 -4.70 -7.71 1.87
C HIS A 188 -4.79 -8.00 0.37
N ILE A 189 -3.63 -8.07 -0.30
CA ILE A 189 -3.53 -8.36 -1.74
C ILE A 189 -3.00 -9.76 -1.90
N GLU A 190 -3.83 -10.71 -2.33
CA GLU A 190 -3.45 -12.09 -2.55
C GLU A 190 -3.22 -12.36 -4.05
N ARG A 191 -2.10 -13.04 -4.36
CA ARG A 191 -1.83 -13.51 -5.71
C ARG A 191 -2.45 -14.89 -5.90
N VAL A 192 -3.62 -14.97 -6.56
CA VAL A 192 -4.29 -16.22 -6.87
C VAL A 192 -3.48 -17.03 -7.89
N ARG A 193 -2.99 -16.35 -8.92
CA ARG A 193 -2.07 -16.88 -9.94
C ARG A 193 -1.37 -15.74 -10.66
N ARG A 194 -0.40 -16.04 -11.50
CA ARG A 194 0.32 -15.03 -12.29
C ARG A 194 -0.65 -14.11 -13.04
N GLY A 195 -0.58 -12.79 -12.77
CA GLY A 195 -1.43 -11.78 -13.38
C GLY A 195 -2.90 -11.80 -12.93
N PHE A 196 -3.21 -12.44 -11.79
CA PHE A 196 -4.53 -12.43 -11.16
C PHE A 196 -4.41 -12.30 -9.66
N TYR A 197 -5.15 -11.36 -9.10
CA TYR A 197 -5.10 -10.99 -7.69
C TYR A 197 -6.50 -10.83 -7.11
N GLU A 198 -6.61 -11.08 -5.82
CA GLU A 198 -7.79 -10.78 -5.03
C GLU A 198 -7.41 -9.83 -3.90
N VAL A 199 -8.33 -8.93 -3.54
CA VAL A 199 -8.15 -7.98 -2.45
C VAL A 199 -9.27 -8.13 -1.44
N VAL A 200 -8.87 -8.22 -0.18
CA VAL A 200 -9.79 -8.23 0.95
C VAL A 200 -9.48 -7.05 1.87
N PHE A 201 -10.51 -6.30 2.24
CA PHE A 201 -10.40 -5.27 3.27
C PHE A 201 -10.71 -5.88 4.64
N SER A 202 -9.87 -5.61 5.62
CA SER A 202 -10.04 -6.04 7.00
C SER A 202 -9.93 -4.81 7.92
N PRO A 203 -10.91 -4.56 8.82
CA PRO A 203 -10.81 -3.47 9.76
C PRO A 203 -9.62 -3.69 10.69
N LEU A 204 -8.89 -2.62 10.99
CA LEU A 204 -7.86 -2.60 12.02
C LEU A 204 -8.41 -1.85 13.22
N GLU A 205 -8.62 -2.56 14.34
CA GLU A 205 -9.02 -1.93 15.58
C GLU A 205 -7.86 -1.11 16.14
N LEU A 206 -8.06 0.20 16.22
CA LEU A 206 -7.18 1.08 16.95
C LEU A 206 -7.44 0.94 18.43
N ASN A 207 -6.71 0.05 19.10
CA ASN A 207 -6.82 -0.12 20.53
C ASN A 207 -6.47 1.23 21.20
N ALA A 208 -7.49 1.93 21.74
CA ALA A 208 -7.32 3.20 22.43
C ALA A 208 -6.39 3.07 23.67
N ALA A 209 -6.30 1.87 24.24
CA ALA A 209 -5.41 1.53 25.34
C ALA A 209 -3.94 1.30 24.94
N ALA A 210 -3.65 1.06 23.67
CA ALA A 210 -2.29 0.98 23.19
C ALA A 210 -1.73 2.41 23.05
N THR A 211 -1.21 2.95 24.12
CA THR A 211 -0.47 4.22 24.18
C THR A 211 0.82 4.21 23.36
N SER A 212 1.15 3.10 22.73
CA SER A 212 2.28 2.97 21.82
C SER A 212 1.85 3.30 20.38
N PRO A 213 2.56 4.22 19.69
CA PRO A 213 2.32 4.53 18.28
C PRO A 213 2.50 3.37 17.31
N SER A 214 2.79 2.15 17.79
CA SER A 214 3.19 0.98 16.98
C SER A 214 2.04 0.03 16.59
N SER A 215 0.81 0.33 16.98
CA SER A 215 -0.30 -0.64 16.81
C SER A 215 -0.90 -0.74 15.40
N ILE A 216 -0.49 0.13 14.47
CA ILE A 216 -1.02 0.15 13.08
C ILE A 216 0.09 -0.03 12.03
N THR A 217 1.35 -0.13 12.40
CA THR A 217 2.46 -0.28 11.44
C THR A 217 3.04 -1.68 11.39
#